data_664e2e1982334761da9f454f9cc7beaa
#
_entry.id   664e2e1982334761da9f454f9cc7beaa
#
_cell.length_a   1.000
_cell.length_b   1.000
_cell.length_c   1.000
_cell.angle_alpha   90.00
_cell.angle_beta   90.00
_cell.angle_gamma   90.00
#
_symmetry.space_group_name_H-M   'P 1'
#
loop_
_entity.id
_entity.type
_entity.pdbx_description
1 polymer ?
#
loop_
_entity_poly.entity_id
_entity_poly.type
_entity_poly.pdbx_seq_one_letter_code
_entity_poly.pdbx_strand_id
1 'polypeptide(L)'
;MFQREEHQFIYRWFSNLLGRELTDAQLQSLQAGEFTPFFAFLKETGFAAEIASIETALTSLQLYSHARLELAADFAECFLLEGAISAIPYASAYLTGEELTQNLQKMDDYFTEFGLQTNRQVNEPSD
;
A
#
# COMPACT_ATOMS: atom_id res chain seq x y z
N MET A 1 13.91 7.66 -14.57
CA MET A 1 14.47 7.07 -13.33
C MET A 1 14.02 7.93 -12.16
N PHE A 2 13.35 7.37 -11.17
CA PHE A 2 12.87 8.11 -10.00
C PHE A 2 14.04 8.62 -9.16
N GLN A 3 13.92 9.81 -8.64
CA GLN A 3 14.87 10.36 -7.67
C GLN A 3 14.63 9.71 -6.29
N ARG A 4 15.59 9.83 -5.38
CA ARG A 4 15.52 9.22 -4.05
C ARG A 4 14.28 9.65 -3.25
N GLU A 5 13.94 10.92 -3.33
CA GLU A 5 12.78 11.49 -2.62
C GLU A 5 11.46 10.96 -3.18
N GLU A 6 11.37 10.78 -4.50
CA GLU A 6 10.22 10.19 -5.18
C GLU A 6 10.02 8.73 -4.76
N HIS A 7 11.10 7.93 -4.70
CA HIS A 7 11.03 6.56 -4.18
C HIS A 7 10.55 6.52 -2.73
N GLN A 8 11.10 7.38 -1.86
CA GLN A 8 10.68 7.43 -0.46
C GLN A 8 9.20 7.79 -0.32
N PHE A 9 8.72 8.73 -1.13
CA PHE A 9 7.31 9.11 -1.13
C PHE A 9 6.41 7.96 -1.58
N ILE A 10 6.77 7.28 -2.68
CA ILE A 10 6.02 6.14 -3.23
C ILE A 10 5.93 5.03 -2.19
N TYR A 11 7.05 4.60 -1.59
CA TYR A 11 7.05 3.55 -0.58
C TYR A 11 6.23 3.92 0.65
N ARG A 12 6.33 5.15 1.13
CA ARG A 12 5.53 5.62 2.27
C ARG A 12 4.04 5.63 1.94
N TRP A 13 3.68 6.06 0.75
CA TRP A 13 2.30 6.09 0.30
C TRP A 13 1.69 4.69 0.25
N PHE A 14 2.37 3.73 -0.38
CA PHE A 14 1.92 2.33 -0.40
C PHE A 14 1.90 1.69 0.99
N SER A 15 2.90 1.93 1.82
CA SER A 15 2.92 1.44 3.20
C SER A 15 1.69 1.91 3.99
N ASN A 16 1.27 3.15 3.80
CA ASN A 16 0.07 3.66 4.46
C ASN A 16 -1.22 3.05 3.90
N LEU A 17 -1.29 2.78 2.60
CA LEU A 17 -2.47 2.18 1.96
C LEU A 17 -2.63 0.69 2.28
N LEU A 18 -1.52 -0.05 2.31
CA LEU A 18 -1.53 -1.51 2.50
C LEU A 18 -1.46 -1.91 3.96
N GLY A 19 -0.94 -1.05 4.82
CA GLY A 19 -0.74 -1.38 6.24
C GLY A 19 -2.00 -1.32 7.10
N ARG A 20 -3.02 -0.60 6.67
CA ARG A 20 -4.29 -0.45 7.42
C ARG A 20 -5.36 0.25 6.59
N GLU A 21 -6.60 0.14 7.05
CA GLU A 21 -7.75 0.87 6.52
C GLU A 21 -7.50 2.38 6.47
N LEU A 22 -8.06 3.04 5.46
CA LEU A 22 -8.02 4.50 5.37
C LEU A 22 -8.87 5.14 6.48
N THR A 23 -8.31 6.17 7.09
CA THR A 23 -9.04 7.05 8.01
C THR A 23 -9.91 8.06 7.25
N ASP A 24 -10.89 8.67 7.93
CA ASP A 24 -11.69 9.74 7.34
C ASP A 24 -10.83 10.90 6.84
N ALA A 25 -9.79 11.29 7.59
CA ALA A 25 -8.87 12.36 7.19
C ALA A 25 -8.09 12.01 5.91
N GLN A 26 -7.58 10.77 5.80
CA GLN A 26 -6.88 10.31 4.59
C GLN A 26 -7.82 10.27 3.38
N LEU A 27 -9.06 9.78 3.54
CA LEU A 27 -10.03 9.79 2.46
C LEU A 27 -10.39 11.22 2.02
N GLN A 28 -10.58 12.13 2.96
CA GLN A 28 -10.82 13.54 2.66
C GLN A 28 -9.65 14.16 1.88
N SER A 29 -8.41 13.93 2.27
CA SER A 29 -7.22 14.41 1.55
C SER A 29 -7.17 13.88 0.11
N LEU A 30 -7.50 12.61 -0.11
CA LEU A 30 -7.59 12.02 -1.44
C LEU A 30 -8.70 12.68 -2.28
N GLN A 31 -9.87 12.89 -1.71
CA GLN A 31 -11.03 13.51 -2.39
C GLN A 31 -10.85 15.01 -2.61
N ALA A 32 -10.13 15.71 -1.73
CA ALA A 32 -9.80 17.12 -1.88
C ALA A 32 -8.75 17.40 -2.97
N GLY A 33 -8.15 16.36 -3.55
CA GLY A 33 -7.18 16.50 -4.62
C GLY A 33 -5.76 16.85 -4.15
N GLU A 34 -5.44 16.66 -2.87
CA GLU A 34 -4.10 16.92 -2.34
C GLU A 34 -3.02 16.07 -3.03
N PHE A 35 -3.41 14.89 -3.54
CA PHE A 35 -2.52 13.97 -4.28
C PHE A 35 -2.50 14.20 -5.79
N THR A 36 -3.17 15.23 -6.31
CA THR A 36 -3.21 15.52 -7.75
C THR A 36 -1.83 15.62 -8.39
N PRO A 37 -0.83 16.34 -7.81
CA PRO A 37 0.51 16.40 -8.39
C PRO A 37 1.20 15.02 -8.43
N PHE A 38 0.99 14.21 -7.41
CA PHE A 38 1.53 12.85 -7.36
C PHE A 38 0.86 11.93 -8.39
N PHE A 39 -0.43 12.01 -8.56
CA PHE A 39 -1.15 11.26 -9.59
C PHE A 39 -0.74 11.69 -11.00
N ALA A 40 -0.53 12.99 -11.25
CA ALA A 40 0.00 13.46 -12.51
C ALA A 40 1.37 12.87 -12.82
N PHE A 41 2.26 12.88 -11.84
CA PHE A 41 3.58 12.25 -11.95
C PHE A 41 3.50 10.74 -12.26
N LEU A 42 2.63 9.99 -11.58
CA LEU A 42 2.45 8.56 -11.86
C LEU A 42 1.87 8.32 -13.27
N LYS A 43 0.97 9.16 -13.75
CA LYS A 43 0.46 9.08 -15.14
C LYS A 43 1.57 9.24 -16.18
N GLU A 44 2.48 10.19 -15.96
CA GLU A 44 3.63 10.43 -16.85
C GLU A 44 4.65 9.28 -16.82
N THR A 45 4.70 8.53 -15.74
CA THR A 45 5.63 7.39 -15.57
C THR A 45 5.07 6.04 -15.99
N GLY A 46 3.89 6.02 -16.62
CA GLY A 46 3.32 4.83 -17.25
C GLY A 46 2.11 4.22 -16.54
N PHE A 47 1.64 4.82 -15.44
CA PHE A 47 0.50 4.35 -14.65
C PHE A 47 -0.81 5.11 -14.94
N ALA A 48 -0.98 5.61 -16.15
CA ALA A 48 -2.13 6.45 -16.51
C ALA A 48 -3.47 5.74 -16.36
N ALA A 49 -3.55 4.47 -16.75
CA ALA A 49 -4.78 3.69 -16.68
C ALA A 49 -5.18 3.38 -15.22
N GLU A 50 -4.20 3.00 -14.40
CA GLU A 50 -4.40 2.70 -12.98
C GLU A 50 -4.85 3.94 -12.21
N ILE A 51 -4.21 5.07 -12.46
CA ILE A 51 -4.60 6.33 -11.82
C ILE A 51 -5.99 6.79 -12.27
N ALA A 52 -6.34 6.65 -13.55
CA ALA A 52 -7.69 6.96 -14.02
C ALA A 52 -8.74 6.09 -13.31
N SER A 53 -8.44 4.83 -13.04
CA SER A 53 -9.31 3.93 -12.28
C SER A 53 -9.47 4.39 -10.83
N ILE A 54 -8.39 4.83 -10.18
CA ILE A 54 -8.42 5.39 -8.81
C ILE A 54 -9.27 6.67 -8.77
N GLU A 55 -9.06 7.60 -9.70
CA GLU A 55 -9.83 8.85 -9.76
C GLU A 55 -11.33 8.59 -9.96
N THR A 56 -11.67 7.61 -10.81
CA THR A 56 -13.06 7.18 -11.02
C THR A 56 -13.66 6.59 -9.74
N ALA A 57 -12.93 5.74 -9.05
CA ALA A 57 -13.35 5.15 -7.79
C ALA A 57 -13.57 6.23 -6.70
N LEU A 58 -12.64 7.16 -6.56
CA LEU A 58 -12.75 8.27 -5.61
C LEU A 58 -13.99 9.15 -5.88
N THR A 59 -14.31 9.38 -7.15
CA THR A 59 -15.53 10.10 -7.56
C THR A 59 -16.78 9.31 -7.19
N SER A 60 -16.79 8.01 -7.46
CA SER A 60 -17.92 7.13 -7.14
C SER A 60 -18.17 7.04 -5.64
N LEU A 61 -17.10 7.04 -4.81
CA LEU A 61 -17.22 7.02 -3.35
C LEU A 61 -17.97 8.22 -2.78
N GLN A 62 -18.00 9.37 -3.47
CA GLN A 62 -18.76 10.54 -3.04
C GLN A 62 -20.28 10.30 -3.04
N LEU A 63 -20.75 9.28 -3.73
CA LEU A 63 -22.16 8.88 -3.78
C LEU A 63 -22.60 8.06 -2.56
N TYR A 64 -21.66 7.55 -1.77
CA TYR A 64 -21.92 6.72 -0.61
C TYR A 64 -21.95 7.56 0.66
N SER A 65 -22.99 7.39 1.47
CA SER A 65 -23.13 8.09 2.76
C SER A 65 -22.07 7.66 3.80
N HIS A 66 -21.52 6.46 3.63
CA HIS A 66 -20.52 5.86 4.52
C HIS A 66 -19.30 5.34 3.76
N ALA A 67 -18.75 6.17 2.85
CA ALA A 67 -17.65 5.81 1.95
C ALA A 67 -16.44 5.16 2.66
N ARG A 68 -16.07 5.64 3.85
CA ARG A 68 -14.98 5.04 4.63
C ARG A 68 -15.29 3.61 5.07
N LEU A 69 -16.53 3.32 5.45
CA LEU A 69 -16.92 1.96 5.86
C LEU A 69 -16.96 0.99 4.67
N GLU A 70 -17.38 1.47 3.50
CA GLU A 70 -17.30 0.67 2.26
C GLU A 70 -15.84 0.32 1.94
N LEU A 71 -14.92 1.30 1.99
CA LEU A 71 -13.49 1.05 1.79
C LEU A 71 -12.89 0.13 2.86
N ALA A 72 -13.33 0.23 4.11
CA ALA A 72 -12.87 -0.67 5.17
C ALA A 72 -13.33 -2.11 4.92
N ALA A 73 -14.55 -2.30 4.42
CA ALA A 73 -15.05 -3.62 4.03
C ALA A 73 -14.24 -4.19 2.86
N ASP A 74 -13.99 -3.39 1.82
CA ASP A 74 -13.17 -3.77 0.68
C ASP A 74 -11.73 -4.11 1.10
N PHE A 75 -11.13 -3.32 2.00
CA PHE A 75 -9.81 -3.60 2.55
C PHE A 75 -9.79 -4.94 3.29
N ALA A 76 -10.78 -5.19 4.14
CA ALA A 76 -10.89 -6.44 4.87
C ALA A 76 -11.06 -7.64 3.92
N GLU A 77 -11.88 -7.49 2.88
CA GLU A 77 -12.08 -8.52 1.87
C GLU A 77 -10.79 -8.80 1.08
N CYS A 78 -10.05 -7.76 0.71
CA CYS A 78 -8.82 -7.91 -0.06
C CYS A 78 -7.65 -8.49 0.76
N PHE A 79 -7.49 -8.07 2.02
CA PHE A 79 -6.24 -8.27 2.75
C PHE A 79 -6.36 -9.04 4.07
N LEU A 80 -7.54 -9.11 4.68
CA LEU A 80 -7.72 -9.67 6.02
C LEU A 80 -8.43 -11.04 6.04
N LEU A 81 -8.87 -11.55 4.90
CA LEU A 81 -9.45 -12.89 4.82
C LEU A 81 -8.36 -13.96 4.86
N GLU A 82 -8.70 -15.12 5.39
CA GLU A 82 -7.78 -16.26 5.45
C GLU A 82 -7.69 -17.01 4.12
N GLY A 83 -6.50 -17.55 3.83
CA GLY A 83 -6.26 -18.49 2.74
C GLY A 83 -6.05 -17.86 1.37
N ALA A 84 -6.26 -18.65 0.32
CA ALA A 84 -5.91 -18.32 -1.07
C ALA A 84 -6.77 -17.21 -1.70
N ILE A 85 -7.78 -16.71 -1.00
CA ILE A 85 -8.68 -15.66 -1.48
C ILE A 85 -8.25 -14.25 -1.05
N SER A 86 -7.24 -14.14 -0.19
CA SER A 86 -6.71 -12.85 0.27
C SER A 86 -5.45 -12.48 -0.51
N ALA A 87 -5.33 -11.20 -0.87
CA ALA A 87 -4.11 -10.62 -1.42
C ALA A 87 -3.16 -10.25 -0.27
N ILE A 88 -2.49 -11.25 0.30
CA ILE A 88 -1.57 -11.05 1.42
C ILE A 88 -0.41 -10.14 0.96
N PRO A 89 -0.14 -9.00 1.61
CA PRO A 89 0.86 -8.03 1.15
C PRO A 89 2.31 -8.37 1.60
N TYR A 90 2.62 -9.64 1.73
CA TYR A 90 3.96 -10.11 2.12
C TYR A 90 4.58 -10.94 1.01
N ALA A 91 5.83 -10.63 0.65
CA ALA A 91 6.58 -11.40 -0.34
C ALA A 91 6.71 -12.86 0.06
N SER A 92 6.89 -13.16 1.35
CA SER A 92 6.99 -14.52 1.90
C SER A 92 5.77 -15.39 1.60
N ALA A 93 4.59 -14.80 1.40
CA ALA A 93 3.38 -15.53 1.03
C ALA A 93 3.42 -16.11 -0.39
N TYR A 94 4.29 -15.58 -1.25
CA TYR A 94 4.40 -15.93 -2.67
C TYR A 94 5.71 -16.63 -3.03
N LEU A 95 6.66 -16.66 -2.10
CA LEU A 95 7.98 -17.26 -2.28
C LEU A 95 8.05 -18.61 -1.57
N THR A 96 8.85 -19.53 -2.09
CA THR A 96 9.06 -20.85 -1.51
C THR A 96 10.54 -21.24 -1.54
N GLY A 97 10.93 -22.16 -0.66
CA GLY A 97 12.26 -22.76 -0.68
C GLY A 97 13.40 -21.76 -0.53
N GLU A 98 14.34 -21.80 -1.45
CA GLU A 98 15.54 -20.96 -1.41
C GLU A 98 15.23 -19.47 -1.61
N GLU A 99 14.28 -19.15 -2.48
CA GLU A 99 13.85 -17.76 -2.73
C GLU A 99 13.30 -17.09 -1.47
N LEU A 100 12.50 -17.82 -0.71
CA LEU A 100 11.98 -17.34 0.58
C LEU A 100 13.12 -17.07 1.56
N THR A 101 14.06 -18.03 1.69
CA THR A 101 15.20 -17.89 2.59
C THR A 101 16.08 -16.69 2.22
N GLN A 102 16.35 -16.48 0.93
CA GLN A 102 17.13 -15.34 0.44
C GLN A 102 16.40 -14.02 0.68
N ASN A 103 15.07 -13.96 0.49
CA ASN A 103 14.30 -12.76 0.75
C ASN A 103 14.33 -12.36 2.23
N LEU A 104 14.09 -13.31 3.13
CA LEU A 104 14.13 -13.08 4.57
C LEU A 104 15.51 -12.62 5.04
N GLN A 105 16.59 -13.27 4.54
CA GLN A 105 17.96 -12.86 4.85
C GLN A 105 18.25 -11.44 4.36
N LYS A 106 17.82 -11.10 3.16
CA LYS A 106 17.98 -9.75 2.59
C LYS A 106 17.28 -8.67 3.41
N MET A 107 16.08 -8.96 3.92
CA MET A 107 15.36 -8.04 4.80
C MET A 107 16.06 -7.87 6.14
N ASP A 108 16.58 -8.95 6.74
CA ASP A 108 17.35 -8.91 7.99
C ASP A 108 18.65 -8.11 7.83
N ASP A 109 19.34 -8.28 6.71
CA ASP A 109 20.53 -7.51 6.34
C ASP A 109 20.21 -6.01 6.25
N TYR A 110 19.09 -5.64 5.63
CA TYR A 110 18.63 -4.24 5.56
C TYR A 110 18.30 -3.67 6.95
N PHE A 111 17.59 -4.42 7.80
CA PHE A 111 17.32 -3.98 9.16
C PHE A 111 18.61 -3.73 9.94
N THR A 112 19.59 -4.62 9.80
CA THR A 112 20.90 -4.49 10.45
C THR A 112 21.67 -3.27 9.90
N GLU A 113 21.77 -3.14 8.57
CA GLU A 113 22.50 -2.06 7.89
C GLU A 113 21.95 -0.67 8.24
N PHE A 114 20.64 -0.54 8.29
CA PHE A 114 19.98 0.75 8.54
C PHE A 114 19.57 0.96 10.00
N GLY A 115 19.90 0.04 10.91
CA GLY A 115 19.53 0.14 12.32
C GLY A 115 18.03 0.15 12.56
N LEU A 116 17.27 -0.52 11.70
CA LEU A 116 15.81 -0.61 11.78
C LEU A 116 15.38 -1.78 12.67
N GLN A 117 14.19 -1.68 13.21
CA GLN A 117 13.53 -2.75 13.94
C GLN A 117 12.08 -2.87 13.49
N THR A 118 11.57 -4.09 13.48
CA THR A 118 10.14 -4.32 13.23
C THR A 118 9.28 -3.63 14.28
N ASN A 119 8.18 -3.04 13.84
CA ASN A 119 7.22 -2.44 14.76
C ASN A 119 6.51 -3.54 15.55
N ARG A 120 6.83 -3.68 16.84
CA ARG A 120 6.26 -4.71 17.72
C ARG A 120 4.75 -4.56 17.97
N GLN A 121 4.16 -3.43 17.58
CA GLN A 121 2.71 -3.21 17.68
C GLN A 121 1.94 -3.88 16.53
N VAL A 122 2.65 -4.28 15.48
CA VAL A 122 2.11 -5.01 14.34
C VAL A 122 2.72 -6.41 14.39
N ASN A 123 1.92 -7.42 14.66
CA ASN A 123 2.38 -8.82 14.74
C ASN A 123 2.42 -9.42 13.32
N GLU A 124 3.23 -8.82 12.46
CA GLU A 124 3.32 -9.13 11.05
C GLU A 124 4.76 -9.52 10.65
N PRO A 125 4.93 -10.31 9.57
CA PRO A 125 6.26 -10.61 9.03
C PRO A 125 7.04 -9.35 8.66
N SER A 126 8.36 -9.47 8.56
CA SER A 126 9.27 -8.35 8.25
C SER A 126 9.53 -8.15 6.76
N ASP A 127 8.87 -8.89 5.90
CA ASP A 127 9.07 -8.90 4.44
C ASP A 127 8.04 -8.09 3.63
#